data_ca0ea4333c0ad32507ec73fa0696bc00
#
_entry.id   ca0ea4333c0ad32507ec73fa0696bc00
#
_cell.length_a   1.000
_cell.length_b   1.000
_cell.length_c   1.000
_cell.angle_alpha   90.00
_cell.angle_beta   90.00
_cell.angle_gamma   90.00
#
_symmetry.space_group_name_H-M   'P 1'
#
loop_
_entity.id
_entity.type
_entity.pdbx_description
1 polymer ?
#
loop_
_entity_poly.entity_id
_entity_poly.type
_entity_poly.pdbx_seq_one_letter_code
_entity_poly.pdbx_strand_id
1 'polypeptide(L)'
;MTKYVNELYAEVFARSYGFKTIGLRYFNVFGQRQDPYGAYAAVIPQWFAALTKGDTVYVNGDGETSRDFCYIDNVVQANLLASYAAEDARDLVYNVAFGQRTTLNELFRLIRDEVVRHKPEAAEAKPAYRDFRAGDVRHSLADITRARTLLGYEPEYDVRQGLRLAGDWYDAHL
;
A
#
# COMPACT_ATOMS: atom_id res chain seq x y z
N MET A 1 -7.41 17.07 -1.79
CA MET A 1 -7.10 18.35 -2.47
C MET A 1 -5.61 18.71 -2.43
N THR A 2 -4.97 18.79 -1.27
CA THR A 2 -3.57 19.24 -1.12
C THR A 2 -2.55 18.49 -1.99
N LYS A 3 -2.70 17.17 -2.15
CA LYS A 3 -1.78 16.37 -3.00
C LYS A 3 -1.86 16.74 -4.49
N TYR A 4 -3.06 17.02 -4.99
CA TYR A 4 -3.24 17.45 -6.38
C TYR A 4 -2.68 18.85 -6.63
N VAL A 5 -2.75 19.74 -5.63
CA VAL A 5 -2.14 21.07 -5.71
C VAL A 5 -0.63 20.97 -5.92
N ASN A 6 0.06 20.02 -5.30
CA ASN A 6 1.50 19.81 -5.52
C ASN A 6 1.82 19.47 -6.99
N GLU A 7 0.97 18.70 -7.66
CA GLU A 7 1.15 18.37 -9.08
C GLU A 7 0.97 19.59 -9.97
N LEU A 8 -0.03 20.44 -9.67
CA LEU A 8 -0.24 21.70 -10.39
C LEU A 8 0.95 22.65 -10.22
N TYR A 9 1.50 22.78 -9.01
CA TYR A 9 2.71 23.58 -8.79
C TYR A 9 3.90 23.02 -9.57
N ALA A 10 4.14 21.72 -9.53
CA ALA A 10 5.22 21.08 -10.29
C ALA A 10 5.12 21.39 -11.78
N GLU A 11 3.91 21.31 -12.37
CA GLU A 11 3.65 21.67 -13.77
C GLU A 11 3.95 23.13 -14.08
N VAL A 12 3.53 24.06 -13.19
CA VAL A 12 3.80 25.49 -13.36
C VAL A 12 5.31 25.76 -13.30
N PHE A 13 6.03 25.16 -12.35
CA PHE A 13 7.48 25.33 -12.22
C PHE A 13 8.24 24.75 -13.42
N ALA A 14 7.79 23.61 -13.95
CA ALA A 14 8.35 23.03 -15.16
C ALA A 14 8.25 24.01 -16.34
N ARG A 15 7.04 24.56 -16.59
CA ARG A 15 6.80 25.49 -17.70
C ARG A 15 7.51 26.85 -17.54
N SER A 16 7.53 27.38 -16.30
CA SER A 16 8.01 28.75 -16.07
C SER A 16 9.52 28.85 -15.86
N TYR A 17 10.12 27.79 -15.31
CA TYR A 17 11.52 27.80 -14.86
C TYR A 17 12.35 26.64 -15.42
N GLY A 18 11.76 25.76 -16.22
CA GLY A 18 12.44 24.56 -16.73
C GLY A 18 12.80 23.55 -15.66
N PHE A 19 12.11 23.60 -14.50
CA PHE A 19 12.37 22.70 -13.37
C PHE A 19 11.77 21.32 -13.63
N LYS A 20 12.62 20.34 -13.90
CA LYS A 20 12.20 18.98 -14.24
C LYS A 20 11.80 18.19 -13.00
N THR A 21 10.60 17.63 -13.01
CA THR A 21 10.04 16.88 -11.89
C THR A 21 9.48 15.52 -12.32
N ILE A 22 9.35 14.60 -11.37
CA ILE A 22 8.56 13.39 -11.50
C ILE A 22 7.67 13.28 -10.26
N GLY A 23 6.35 13.21 -10.48
CA GLY A 23 5.38 12.99 -9.42
C GLY A 23 5.10 11.50 -9.24
N LEU A 24 5.17 10.98 -8.02
CA LEU A 24 4.83 9.59 -7.71
C LEU A 24 3.60 9.56 -6.80
N ARG A 25 2.50 8.94 -7.26
CA ARG A 25 1.28 8.70 -6.49
C ARG A 25 1.34 7.30 -5.89
N TYR A 26 1.71 7.20 -4.63
CA TYR A 26 1.74 5.92 -3.93
C TYR A 26 0.33 5.46 -3.56
N PHE A 27 0.01 4.23 -3.94
CA PHE A 27 -1.19 3.53 -3.47
C PHE A 27 -0.86 2.79 -2.16
N ASN A 28 -1.83 2.25 -1.50
CA ASN A 28 -1.77 1.66 -0.14
C ASN A 28 -0.44 0.93 0.17
N VAL A 29 0.60 1.70 0.46
CA VAL A 29 1.95 1.18 0.76
C VAL A 29 1.94 0.48 2.11
N PHE A 30 2.60 -0.67 2.17
CA PHE A 30 2.82 -1.40 3.41
C PHE A 30 4.23 -2.03 3.43
N GLY A 31 4.71 -2.35 4.63
CA GLY A 31 6.00 -3.00 4.80
C GLY A 31 6.44 -3.02 6.25
N GLN A 32 7.64 -3.48 6.45
CA GLN A 32 8.32 -3.49 7.75
C GLN A 32 8.39 -2.08 8.35
N ARG A 33 8.47 -1.99 9.69
CA ARG A 33 8.63 -0.75 10.46
C ARG A 33 7.44 0.22 10.39
N GLN A 34 6.31 -0.17 9.80
CA GLN A 34 5.11 0.65 9.81
C GLN A 34 4.44 0.56 11.19
N ASP A 35 4.24 1.71 11.85
CA ASP A 35 3.67 1.78 13.20
C ASP A 35 2.21 1.31 13.22
N PRO A 36 1.84 0.29 14.04
CA PRO A 36 0.47 -0.16 14.20
C PRO A 36 -0.38 0.72 15.12
N TYR A 37 0.21 1.60 15.91
CA TYR A 37 -0.47 2.32 17.00
C TYR A 37 -0.70 3.82 16.72
N GLY A 38 -0.20 4.34 15.64
CA GLY A 38 -0.39 5.74 15.27
C GLY A 38 -1.84 6.11 15.02
N ALA A 39 -2.23 7.37 15.23
CA ALA A 39 -3.59 7.86 14.99
C ALA A 39 -4.11 7.61 13.55
N TYR A 40 -3.21 7.46 12.62
CA TYR A 40 -3.47 7.14 11.21
C TYR A 40 -2.84 5.81 10.79
N ALA A 41 -2.67 4.89 11.73
CA ALA A 41 -2.07 3.60 11.45
C ALA A 41 -2.85 2.87 10.33
N ALA A 42 -2.10 2.28 9.39
CA ALA A 42 -2.67 1.56 8.27
C ALA A 42 -3.25 0.20 8.71
N VAL A 43 -4.15 -0.34 7.90
CA VAL A 43 -4.89 -1.57 8.20
C VAL A 43 -3.96 -2.77 8.43
N ILE A 44 -2.91 -2.93 7.61
CA ILE A 44 -2.01 -4.09 7.69
C ILE A 44 -1.27 -4.16 9.02
N PRO A 45 -0.50 -3.13 9.46
CA PRO A 45 0.18 -3.19 10.75
C PRO A 45 -0.78 -3.31 11.93
N GLN A 46 -1.96 -2.65 11.88
CA GLN A 46 -2.98 -2.79 12.92
C GLN A 46 -3.48 -4.24 13.06
N TRP A 47 -3.75 -4.92 11.95
CA TRP A 47 -4.26 -6.28 11.97
C TRP A 47 -3.19 -7.30 12.36
N PHE A 48 -1.93 -7.09 11.97
CA PHE A 48 -0.82 -7.88 12.51
C PHE A 48 -0.74 -7.75 14.03
N ALA A 49 -0.74 -6.51 14.56
CA ALA A 49 -0.67 -6.28 16.00
C ALA A 49 -1.86 -6.89 16.76
N ALA A 50 -3.08 -6.75 16.24
CA ALA A 50 -4.27 -7.32 16.84
C ALA A 50 -4.22 -8.84 16.88
N LEU A 51 -3.94 -9.50 15.75
CA LEU A 51 -3.86 -10.97 15.67
C LEU A 51 -2.72 -11.54 16.51
N THR A 52 -1.58 -10.86 16.55
CA THR A 52 -0.42 -11.25 17.37
C THR A 52 -0.75 -11.22 18.87
N LYS A 53 -1.63 -10.28 19.32
CA LYS A 53 -2.07 -10.17 20.73
C LYS A 53 -3.32 -10.98 21.06
N GLY A 54 -3.95 -11.61 20.08
CA GLY A 54 -5.25 -12.26 20.27
C GLY A 54 -6.43 -11.29 20.39
N ASP A 55 -6.23 -10.03 19.96
CA ASP A 55 -7.27 -9.01 19.96
C ASP A 55 -8.21 -9.16 18.75
N THR A 56 -9.40 -8.58 18.85
CA THR A 56 -10.39 -8.61 17.76
C THR A 56 -9.97 -7.69 16.61
N VAL A 57 -9.89 -8.24 15.41
CA VAL A 57 -9.75 -7.47 14.18
C VAL A 57 -11.11 -6.93 13.73
N TYR A 58 -11.18 -5.65 13.47
CA TYR A 58 -12.40 -5.01 12.97
C TYR A 58 -12.31 -4.68 11.48
N VAL A 59 -13.34 -5.08 10.75
CA VAL A 59 -13.51 -4.80 9.31
C VAL A 59 -14.68 -3.84 9.12
N ASN A 60 -14.44 -2.71 8.45
CA ASN A 60 -15.51 -1.76 8.13
C ASN A 60 -16.29 -2.24 6.90
N GLY A 61 -17.63 -2.28 7.02
CA GLY A 61 -18.52 -2.79 5.98
C GLY A 61 -18.55 -4.32 5.95
N ASP A 62 -18.78 -4.86 4.77
CA ASP A 62 -18.91 -6.31 4.50
C ASP A 62 -17.57 -7.00 4.17
N GLY A 63 -16.47 -6.26 4.20
CA GLY A 63 -15.15 -6.77 3.85
C GLY A 63 -14.86 -6.88 2.34
N GLU A 64 -15.81 -6.54 1.47
CA GLU A 64 -15.62 -6.56 0.01
C GLU A 64 -15.01 -5.25 -0.53
N THR A 65 -14.80 -4.26 0.32
CA THR A 65 -13.98 -3.10 -0.01
C THR A 65 -12.58 -3.56 -0.41
N SER A 66 -12.08 -3.08 -1.55
CA SER A 66 -10.79 -3.53 -2.08
C SER A 66 -9.81 -2.39 -2.33
N ARG A 67 -8.54 -2.69 -2.17
CA ARG A 67 -7.43 -1.76 -2.37
C ARG A 67 -6.32 -2.43 -3.17
N ASP A 68 -5.53 -1.60 -3.83
CA ASP A 68 -4.26 -1.99 -4.43
C ASP A 68 -3.17 -1.77 -3.38
N PHE A 69 -2.71 -2.86 -2.76
CA PHE A 69 -1.66 -2.84 -1.75
C PHE A 69 -0.30 -3.00 -2.41
N CYS A 70 0.61 -2.08 -2.12
CA CYS A 70 1.94 -2.04 -2.70
C CYS A 70 3.00 -2.26 -1.63
N TYR A 71 3.79 -3.33 -1.74
CA TYR A 71 4.88 -3.58 -0.81
C TYR A 71 5.99 -2.53 -0.97
N ILE A 72 6.64 -2.20 0.15
CA ILE A 72 7.59 -1.07 0.21
C ILE A 72 8.74 -1.20 -0.81
N ASP A 73 9.25 -2.39 -1.08
CA ASP A 73 10.37 -2.56 -2.02
C ASP A 73 9.97 -2.24 -3.48
N ASN A 74 8.71 -2.47 -3.85
CA ASN A 74 8.18 -2.00 -5.13
C ASN A 74 8.20 -0.45 -5.20
N VAL A 75 7.89 0.21 -4.07
CA VAL A 75 7.94 1.68 -3.99
C VAL A 75 9.37 2.19 -4.08
N VAL A 76 10.32 1.52 -3.42
CA VAL A 76 11.75 1.83 -3.52
C VAL A 76 12.23 1.69 -4.96
N GLN A 77 11.86 0.59 -5.66
CA GLN A 77 12.15 0.40 -7.08
C GLN A 77 11.65 1.60 -7.91
N ALA A 78 10.39 2.02 -7.73
CA ALA A 78 9.82 3.14 -8.47
C ALA A 78 10.59 4.47 -8.22
N ASN A 79 11.02 4.73 -6.98
CA ASN A 79 11.82 5.92 -6.65
C ASN A 79 13.20 5.89 -7.30
N LEU A 80 13.87 4.74 -7.30
CA LEU A 80 15.16 4.59 -7.96
C LEU A 80 15.02 4.80 -9.47
N LEU A 81 14.05 4.15 -10.11
CA LEU A 81 13.78 4.31 -11.55
C LEU A 81 13.44 5.77 -11.90
N ALA A 82 12.65 6.46 -11.09
CA ALA A 82 12.34 7.88 -11.28
C ALA A 82 13.59 8.76 -11.19
N SER A 83 14.56 8.44 -10.34
CA SER A 83 15.80 9.20 -10.20
C SER A 83 16.74 9.12 -11.43
N TYR A 84 16.62 8.06 -12.21
CA TYR A 84 17.39 7.82 -13.44
C TYR A 84 16.56 7.99 -14.73
N ALA A 85 15.33 8.52 -14.61
CA ALA A 85 14.40 8.60 -15.72
C ALA A 85 14.95 9.44 -16.89
N ALA A 86 14.70 8.95 -18.10
CA ALA A 86 15.03 9.65 -19.34
C ALA A 86 14.25 10.98 -19.46
N GLU A 87 14.68 11.87 -20.37
CA GLU A 87 14.12 13.21 -20.49
C GLU A 87 12.62 13.20 -20.84
N ASP A 88 12.20 12.26 -21.68
CA ASP A 88 10.80 12.08 -22.11
C ASP A 88 9.88 11.51 -21.02
N ALA A 89 10.47 10.96 -19.96
CA ALA A 89 9.75 10.48 -18.79
C ALA A 89 9.60 11.52 -17.68
N ARG A 90 10.17 12.72 -17.84
CA ARG A 90 10.10 13.80 -16.84
C ARG A 90 8.86 14.68 -17.03
N ASP A 91 8.58 15.51 -16.03
CA ASP A 91 7.40 16.40 -15.96
C ASP A 91 6.07 15.64 -16.05
N LEU A 92 6.05 14.40 -15.59
CA LEU A 92 4.90 13.51 -15.58
C LEU A 92 4.61 12.98 -14.17
N VAL A 93 3.37 12.50 -14.01
CA VAL A 93 2.91 11.85 -12.77
C VAL A 93 2.63 10.38 -13.02
N TYR A 94 3.13 9.53 -12.12
CA TYR A 94 3.06 8.08 -12.20
C TYR A 94 2.34 7.49 -10.99
N ASN A 95 1.45 6.54 -11.22
CA ASN A 95 0.90 5.71 -10.17
C ASN A 95 1.90 4.62 -9.79
N VAL A 96 2.15 4.46 -8.49
CA VAL A 96 3.03 3.42 -7.93
C VAL A 96 2.18 2.50 -7.07
N ALA A 97 1.98 1.29 -7.56
CA ALA A 97 1.12 0.25 -7.01
C ALA A 97 1.58 -1.12 -7.54
N PHE A 98 0.94 -2.20 -7.11
CA PHE A 98 1.18 -3.52 -7.70
C PHE A 98 0.33 -3.75 -8.97
N GLY A 99 -0.84 -3.11 -9.07
CA GLY A 99 -1.76 -3.27 -10.18
C GLY A 99 -2.76 -4.42 -9.96
N GLN A 100 -2.98 -4.84 -8.72
CA GLN A 100 -3.99 -5.85 -8.35
C GLN A 100 -4.81 -5.40 -7.14
N ARG A 101 -6.09 -5.80 -7.12
CA ARG A 101 -6.98 -5.53 -5.98
C ARG A 101 -7.01 -6.71 -5.02
N THR A 102 -6.97 -6.40 -3.74
CA THR A 102 -7.22 -7.35 -2.65
C THR A 102 -8.37 -6.82 -1.80
N THR A 103 -9.38 -7.66 -1.51
CA THR A 103 -10.48 -7.30 -0.61
C THR A 103 -10.01 -7.34 0.85
N LEU A 104 -10.73 -6.65 1.75
CA LEU A 104 -10.41 -6.71 3.18
C LEU A 104 -10.60 -8.12 3.75
N ASN A 105 -11.59 -8.87 3.25
CA ASN A 105 -11.79 -10.28 3.63
C ASN A 105 -10.60 -11.16 3.22
N GLU A 106 -10.09 -10.95 2.01
CA GLU A 106 -8.90 -11.66 1.54
C GLU A 106 -7.65 -11.23 2.32
N LEU A 107 -7.46 -9.93 2.53
CA LEU A 107 -6.35 -9.39 3.31
C LEU A 107 -6.33 -9.95 4.73
N PHE A 108 -7.50 -10.02 5.41
CA PHE A 108 -7.59 -10.63 6.74
C PHE A 108 -7.10 -12.08 6.73
N ARG A 109 -7.54 -12.88 5.77
CA ARG A 109 -7.11 -14.29 5.66
C ARG A 109 -5.59 -14.38 5.45
N LEU A 110 -5.04 -13.57 4.55
CA LEU A 110 -3.60 -13.54 4.28
C LEU A 110 -2.78 -13.18 5.52
N ILE A 111 -3.17 -12.14 6.26
CA ILE A 111 -2.46 -11.72 7.48
C ILE A 111 -2.61 -12.79 8.57
N ARG A 112 -3.80 -13.33 8.78
CA ARG A 112 -4.02 -14.42 9.74
C ARG A 112 -3.10 -15.62 9.42
N ASP A 113 -3.05 -16.03 8.17
CA ASP A 113 -2.24 -17.17 7.74
C ASP A 113 -0.74 -16.95 7.99
N GLU A 114 -0.26 -15.69 7.88
CA GLU A 114 1.13 -15.35 8.25
C GLU A 114 1.33 -15.37 9.79
N VAL A 115 0.39 -14.83 10.57
CA VAL A 115 0.50 -14.84 12.05
C VAL A 115 0.44 -16.27 12.59
N VAL A 116 -0.37 -17.14 12.02
CA VAL A 116 -0.48 -18.57 12.42
C VAL A 116 0.85 -19.32 12.34
N ARG A 117 1.77 -18.91 11.48
CA ARG A 117 3.11 -19.54 11.38
C ARG A 117 3.89 -19.44 12.69
N HIS A 118 3.66 -18.42 13.49
CA HIS A 118 4.35 -18.14 14.75
C HIS A 118 3.42 -18.31 15.96
N LYS A 119 2.11 -18.11 15.77
CA LYS A 119 1.06 -18.19 16.78
C LYS A 119 -0.11 -19.04 16.30
N PRO A 120 -0.05 -20.37 16.46
CA PRO A 120 -1.07 -21.29 15.96
C PRO A 120 -2.49 -21.01 16.45
N GLU A 121 -2.64 -20.40 17.64
CA GLU A 121 -3.91 -20.02 18.23
C GLU A 121 -4.68 -18.96 17.40
N ALA A 122 -3.98 -18.20 16.57
CA ALA A 122 -4.61 -17.23 15.67
C ALA A 122 -5.44 -17.90 14.54
N ALA A 123 -5.34 -19.21 14.34
CA ALA A 123 -6.08 -19.93 13.30
C ALA A 123 -7.60 -19.80 13.45
N GLU A 124 -8.09 -19.72 14.70
CA GLU A 124 -9.52 -19.60 15.00
C GLU A 124 -10.02 -18.14 14.98
N ALA A 125 -9.13 -17.18 14.75
CA ALA A 125 -9.50 -15.76 14.73
C ALA A 125 -10.48 -15.46 13.58
N LYS A 126 -11.53 -14.70 13.92
CA LYS A 126 -12.55 -14.23 12.97
C LYS A 126 -12.64 -12.70 13.06
N PRO A 127 -12.87 -12.01 11.95
CA PRO A 127 -13.05 -10.57 11.98
C PRO A 127 -14.43 -10.21 12.54
N ALA A 128 -14.53 -9.08 13.23
CA ALA A 128 -15.79 -8.47 13.60
C ALA A 128 -16.10 -7.33 12.60
N TYR A 129 -17.31 -7.36 12.04
CA TYR A 129 -17.71 -6.35 11.07
C TYR A 129 -18.36 -5.15 11.75
N ARG A 130 -18.08 -3.96 11.24
CA ARG A 130 -18.64 -2.67 11.68
C ARG A 130 -19.32 -1.98 10.50
N ASP A 131 -20.01 -0.89 10.76
CA ASP A 131 -20.59 -0.06 9.72
C ASP A 131 -19.54 0.43 8.71
N PHE A 132 -20.00 0.72 7.49
CA PHE A 132 -19.15 1.31 6.47
C PHE A 132 -18.60 2.65 6.93
N ARG A 133 -17.32 2.87 6.69
CA ARG A 133 -16.70 4.16 6.98
C ARG A 133 -17.20 5.21 5.99
N ALA A 134 -17.75 6.31 6.49
CA ALA A 134 -18.23 7.41 5.67
C ALA A 134 -17.12 7.98 4.77
N GLY A 135 -17.41 8.15 3.49
CA GLY A 135 -16.47 8.69 2.50
C GLY A 135 -15.42 7.69 2.00
N ASP A 136 -15.47 6.43 2.42
CA ASP A 136 -14.52 5.43 1.94
C ASP A 136 -14.87 4.97 0.51
N VAL A 137 -13.84 4.89 -0.35
CA VAL A 137 -13.98 4.40 -1.72
C VAL A 137 -14.13 2.88 -1.71
N ARG A 138 -15.18 2.35 -2.35
CA ARG A 138 -15.47 0.91 -2.36
C ARG A 138 -14.33 0.10 -2.98
N HIS A 139 -13.86 0.50 -4.17
CA HIS A 139 -12.81 -0.20 -4.89
C HIS A 139 -11.78 0.78 -5.42
N SER A 140 -10.51 0.47 -5.22
CA SER A 140 -9.39 1.24 -5.74
C SER A 140 -8.38 0.31 -6.40
N LEU A 141 -8.06 0.59 -7.67
CA LEU A 141 -7.07 -0.10 -8.47
C LEU A 141 -6.26 0.93 -9.26
N ALA A 142 -4.96 0.84 -9.21
CA ALA A 142 -4.10 1.72 -10.00
C ALA A 142 -3.95 1.23 -11.43
N ASP A 143 -3.97 2.15 -12.38
CA ASP A 143 -3.37 1.93 -13.69
C ASP A 143 -1.89 2.31 -13.60
N ILE A 144 -1.00 1.33 -13.70
CA ILE A 144 0.45 1.48 -13.65
C ILE A 144 1.10 1.42 -15.04
N THR A 145 0.30 1.43 -16.12
CA THR A 145 0.80 1.30 -17.51
C THR A 145 1.84 2.35 -17.83
N ARG A 146 1.62 3.60 -17.45
CA ARG A 146 2.57 4.69 -17.68
C ARG A 146 3.90 4.45 -16.97
N ALA A 147 3.87 4.02 -15.70
CA ALA A 147 5.08 3.72 -14.94
C ALA A 147 5.86 2.56 -15.58
N ARG A 148 5.16 1.53 -16.02
CA ARG A 148 5.79 0.40 -16.76
C ARG A 148 6.45 0.86 -18.05
N THR A 149 5.72 1.63 -18.86
CA THR A 149 6.18 2.00 -20.21
C THR A 149 7.34 3.00 -20.18
N LEU A 150 7.28 4.02 -19.31
CA LEU A 150 8.24 5.13 -19.35
C LEU A 150 9.34 5.02 -18.29
N LEU A 151 9.08 4.39 -17.15
CA LEU A 151 10.09 4.21 -16.10
C LEU A 151 10.66 2.79 -16.07
N GLY A 152 10.08 1.82 -16.79
CA GLY A 152 10.45 0.41 -16.67
C GLY A 152 10.05 -0.20 -15.32
N TYR A 153 9.01 0.35 -14.66
CA TYR A 153 8.55 -0.11 -13.37
C TYR A 153 7.87 -1.47 -13.46
N GLU A 154 8.46 -2.47 -12.84
CA GLU A 154 7.93 -3.82 -12.76
C GLU A 154 7.89 -4.26 -11.28
N PRO A 155 6.75 -4.09 -10.59
CA PRO A 155 6.64 -4.48 -9.19
C PRO A 155 6.81 -5.99 -9.04
N GLU A 156 7.76 -6.40 -8.19
CA GLU A 156 8.16 -7.81 -8.02
C GLU A 156 7.35 -8.53 -6.94
N TYR A 157 6.91 -7.79 -5.91
CA TYR A 157 6.27 -8.37 -4.73
C TYR A 157 4.77 -8.13 -4.76
N ASP A 158 3.99 -9.20 -4.91
CA ASP A 158 2.54 -9.15 -4.69
C ASP A 158 2.20 -8.97 -3.20
N VAL A 159 0.90 -8.84 -2.89
CA VAL A 159 0.45 -8.62 -1.51
C VAL A 159 0.85 -9.80 -0.61
N ARG A 160 0.78 -11.04 -1.08
CA ARG A 160 1.11 -12.25 -0.29
C ARG A 160 2.61 -12.30 0.02
N GLN A 161 3.44 -12.08 -0.98
CA GLN A 161 4.90 -12.05 -0.82
C GLN A 161 5.33 -10.93 0.14
N GLY A 162 4.78 -9.73 -0.06
CA GLY A 162 5.04 -8.59 0.82
C GLY A 162 4.59 -8.79 2.27
N LEU A 163 3.41 -9.43 2.47
CA LEU A 163 2.92 -9.76 3.81
C LEU A 163 3.83 -10.77 4.53
N ARG A 164 4.37 -11.75 3.80
CA ARG A 164 5.32 -12.70 4.35
C ARG A 164 6.59 -12.01 4.86
N LEU A 165 7.18 -11.14 4.03
CA LEU A 165 8.39 -10.39 4.40
C LEU A 165 8.13 -9.42 5.57
N ALA A 166 6.98 -8.75 5.57
CA ALA A 166 6.58 -7.85 6.65
C ALA A 166 6.23 -8.63 7.93
N GLY A 167 5.59 -9.81 7.79
CA GLY A 167 5.15 -10.66 8.90
C GLY A 167 6.29 -11.12 9.78
N ASP A 168 7.40 -11.57 9.19
CA ASP A 168 8.60 -11.99 9.93
C ASP A 168 9.17 -10.83 10.78
N TRP A 169 9.09 -9.60 10.27
CA TRP A 169 9.49 -8.42 11.04
C TRP A 169 8.50 -8.10 12.17
N TYR A 170 7.19 -8.15 11.88
CA TYR A 170 6.16 -7.86 12.90
C TYR A 170 6.19 -8.86 14.03
N ASP A 171 6.36 -10.16 13.74
CA ASP A 171 6.48 -11.19 14.78
C ASP A 171 7.64 -10.93 15.74
N ALA A 172 8.76 -10.42 15.23
CA ALA A 172 9.93 -10.11 16.05
C ALA A 172 9.80 -8.80 16.87
N HIS A 173 8.82 -7.91 16.56
CA HIS A 173 8.77 -6.55 17.12
C HIS A 173 7.42 -6.16 17.75
N LEU A 174 6.37 -6.97 17.65
CA LEU A 174 5.05 -6.77 18.25
C LEU A 174 4.78 -7.75 19.39
#